data_edc709bd94eb39ea831f006fa2985abe
#
_entry.id   edc709bd94eb39ea831f006fa2985abe
#
_cell.length_a   1.000
_cell.length_b   1.000
_cell.length_c   1.000
_cell.angle_alpha   90.00
_cell.angle_beta   90.00
_cell.angle_gamma   90.00
#
_symmetry.space_group_name_H-M   'P 1'
#
loop_
_entity.id
_entity.type
_entity.pdbx_description
1 polymer ?
#
loop_
_entity_poly.entity_id
_entity_poly.type
_entity_poly.pdbx_seq_one_letter_code
_entity_poly.pdbx_strand_id
1 'polypeptide(L)'
;GVMVDAAVLQRVHAALAAKDATELAQLTKNFPAPARDGLLSILQLYGDEKVLKEAEKALKATPAVRQVLQNLQYLAEQFTGVNFTFDLADLRGYAYYSGTRFAAYVPQASDALVRGGRYDEVGAVFGRNRPAAGFSLDIKQLVAVVPERPLKAAIRAPWAHDAALHALIAQLRQAGETVVCTLPGQDDRVDEFRCNRKLAQVDGQWTVQAL
;
A
#
# COMPACT_ATOMS: atom_id res chain seq x y z
N GLY A 1 13.97 3.34 -34.06
CA GLY A 1 13.44 4.33 -33.14
C GLY A 1 12.92 5.54 -33.91
N VAL A 2 11.84 6.13 -33.44
CA VAL A 2 11.32 7.38 -33.99
C VAL A 2 12.00 8.53 -33.22
N MET A 3 12.65 9.42 -33.94
CA MET A 3 13.14 10.68 -33.35
C MET A 3 11.93 11.59 -33.14
N VAL A 4 11.64 11.92 -31.92
CA VAL A 4 10.46 12.71 -31.52
C VAL A 4 10.94 13.89 -30.69
N ASP A 5 10.37 15.06 -30.96
CA ASP A 5 10.58 16.26 -30.12
C ASP A 5 10.15 15.98 -28.67
N ALA A 6 10.89 16.49 -27.69
CA ALA A 6 10.63 16.26 -26.28
C ALA A 6 9.22 16.71 -25.84
N ALA A 7 8.73 17.82 -26.40
CA ALA A 7 7.37 18.31 -26.11
C ALA A 7 6.29 17.38 -26.66
N VAL A 8 6.50 16.82 -27.86
CA VAL A 8 5.57 15.82 -28.43
C VAL A 8 5.61 14.54 -27.62
N LEU A 9 6.79 14.07 -27.20
CA LEU A 9 6.94 12.89 -26.36
C LEU A 9 6.20 13.06 -25.02
N GLN A 10 6.32 14.21 -24.39
CA GLN A 10 5.63 14.52 -23.15
C GLN A 10 4.09 14.47 -23.32
N ARG A 11 3.57 15.00 -24.42
CA ARG A 11 2.14 14.93 -24.74
C ARG A 11 1.69 13.50 -25.03
N VAL A 12 2.49 12.72 -25.74
CA VAL A 12 2.21 11.28 -25.95
C VAL A 12 2.12 10.54 -24.60
N HIS A 13 3.03 10.79 -23.67
CA HIS A 13 2.96 10.21 -22.33
C HIS A 13 1.70 10.65 -21.56
N ALA A 14 1.32 11.94 -21.67
CA ALA A 14 0.10 12.44 -21.04
C ALA A 14 -1.16 11.80 -21.63
N ALA A 15 -1.24 11.65 -22.95
CA ALA A 15 -2.36 11.00 -23.62
C ALA A 15 -2.46 9.50 -23.26
N LEU A 16 -1.33 8.79 -23.16
CA LEU A 16 -1.29 7.41 -22.69
C LEU A 16 -1.78 7.29 -21.24
N ALA A 17 -1.27 8.15 -20.35
CA ALA A 17 -1.66 8.16 -18.93
C ALA A 17 -3.15 8.47 -18.73
N ALA A 18 -3.70 9.37 -19.55
CA ALA A 18 -5.13 9.71 -19.58
C ALA A 18 -5.99 8.70 -20.34
N LYS A 19 -5.38 7.72 -21.01
CA LYS A 19 -6.04 6.78 -21.94
C LYS A 19 -6.84 7.50 -23.04
N ASP A 20 -6.35 8.66 -23.50
CA ASP A 20 -6.96 9.45 -24.55
C ASP A 20 -6.50 8.95 -25.93
N ALA A 21 -7.30 8.04 -26.51
CA ALA A 21 -7.04 7.47 -27.82
C ALA A 21 -7.11 8.52 -28.95
N THR A 22 -7.95 9.54 -28.80
CA THR A 22 -8.15 10.59 -29.81
C THR A 22 -6.91 11.48 -29.90
N GLU A 23 -6.47 12.00 -28.75
CA GLU A 23 -5.25 12.83 -28.68
C GLU A 23 -4.02 12.01 -29.10
N LEU A 24 -3.91 10.76 -28.64
CA LEU A 24 -2.81 9.89 -29.04
C LEU A 24 -2.77 9.65 -30.55
N ALA A 25 -3.91 9.40 -31.19
CA ALA A 25 -3.98 9.23 -32.64
C ALA A 25 -3.55 10.48 -33.40
N GLN A 26 -3.94 11.67 -32.91
CA GLN A 26 -3.54 12.95 -33.51
C GLN A 26 -2.02 13.17 -33.39
N LEU A 27 -1.46 12.97 -32.18
CA LEU A 27 -0.04 13.16 -31.92
C LEU A 27 0.85 12.20 -32.71
N THR A 28 0.39 10.99 -32.93
CA THR A 28 1.13 9.93 -33.63
C THR A 28 0.85 9.83 -35.11
N LYS A 29 0.04 10.73 -35.67
CA LYS A 29 -0.40 10.70 -37.07
C LYS A 29 0.75 10.55 -38.06
N ASN A 30 1.87 11.21 -37.80
CA ASN A 30 3.04 11.20 -38.68
C ASN A 30 4.10 10.17 -38.24
N PHE A 31 3.81 9.32 -37.25
CA PHE A 31 4.73 8.27 -36.85
C PHE A 31 4.68 7.10 -37.85
N PRO A 32 5.75 6.32 -37.95
CA PRO A 32 5.70 5.06 -38.69
C PRO A 32 4.56 4.18 -38.19
N ALA A 33 3.82 3.54 -39.09
CA ALA A 33 2.65 2.74 -38.77
C ALA A 33 2.88 1.74 -37.61
N PRO A 34 4.00 0.98 -37.55
CA PRO A 34 4.23 0.07 -36.44
C PRO A 34 4.33 0.76 -35.06
N ALA A 35 4.89 1.97 -35.01
CA ALA A 35 5.00 2.73 -33.77
C ALA A 35 3.64 3.31 -33.34
N ARG A 36 2.92 3.91 -34.26
CA ARG A 36 1.57 4.43 -34.02
C ARG A 36 0.62 3.33 -33.57
N ASP A 37 0.56 2.24 -34.32
CA ASP A 37 -0.37 1.15 -34.06
C ASP A 37 -0.02 0.44 -32.73
N GLY A 38 1.26 0.31 -32.41
CA GLY A 38 1.73 -0.17 -31.11
C GLY A 38 1.31 0.72 -29.95
N LEU A 39 1.46 2.04 -30.06
CA LEU A 39 1.05 2.99 -29.03
C LEU A 39 -0.47 2.98 -28.81
N LEU A 40 -1.27 2.88 -29.85
CA LEU A 40 -2.72 2.77 -29.75
C LEU A 40 -3.13 1.41 -29.15
N SER A 41 -2.43 0.34 -29.48
CA SER A 41 -2.69 -0.98 -28.91
C SER A 41 -2.43 -1.03 -27.40
N ILE A 42 -1.42 -0.32 -26.89
CA ILE A 42 -1.10 -0.28 -25.45
C ILE A 42 -2.29 0.17 -24.61
N LEU A 43 -3.13 1.08 -25.12
CA LEU A 43 -4.32 1.57 -24.40
C LEU A 43 -5.34 0.46 -24.09
N GLN A 44 -5.33 -0.61 -24.88
CA GLN A 44 -6.25 -1.75 -24.74
C GLN A 44 -5.62 -2.91 -23.94
N LEU A 45 -4.32 -2.83 -23.64
CA LEU A 45 -3.58 -3.88 -22.94
C LEU A 45 -3.70 -3.72 -21.42
N TYR A 46 -4.88 -4.06 -20.94
CA TYR A 46 -5.27 -4.05 -19.53
C TYR A 46 -6.03 -5.33 -19.18
N GLY A 47 -5.71 -5.97 -18.07
CA GLY A 47 -6.41 -7.17 -17.64
C GLY A 47 -5.56 -8.13 -16.80
N ASP A 48 -6.00 -9.38 -16.73
CA ASP A 48 -5.29 -10.47 -16.06
C ASP A 48 -3.99 -10.86 -16.78
N GLU A 49 -3.35 -11.94 -16.36
CA GLU A 49 -2.09 -12.43 -16.95
C GLU A 49 -2.17 -12.71 -18.48
N LYS A 50 -3.37 -12.92 -19.02
CA LYS A 50 -3.51 -13.17 -20.46
C LYS A 50 -3.09 -11.96 -21.28
N VAL A 51 -3.26 -10.75 -20.73
CA VAL A 51 -2.87 -9.52 -21.42
C VAL A 51 -1.38 -9.47 -21.74
N LEU A 52 -0.52 -10.14 -20.98
CA LEU A 52 0.91 -10.20 -21.26
C LEU A 52 1.20 -10.96 -22.58
N LYS A 53 0.46 -12.04 -22.84
CA LYS A 53 0.56 -12.80 -24.09
C LYS A 53 -0.05 -12.03 -25.28
N GLU A 54 -1.12 -11.28 -25.03
CA GLU A 54 -1.73 -10.41 -26.03
C GLU A 54 -0.78 -9.27 -26.39
N ALA A 55 -0.11 -8.68 -25.39
CA ALA A 55 0.89 -7.63 -25.57
C ALA A 55 2.07 -8.09 -26.42
N GLU A 56 2.56 -9.32 -26.23
CA GLU A 56 3.65 -9.86 -27.02
C GLU A 56 3.30 -9.91 -28.52
N LYS A 57 2.05 -10.26 -28.85
CA LYS A 57 1.55 -10.31 -30.21
C LYS A 57 1.27 -8.90 -30.78
N ALA A 58 0.50 -8.10 -30.03
CA ALA A 58 0.03 -6.78 -30.49
C ALA A 58 1.18 -5.80 -30.71
N LEU A 59 2.19 -5.82 -29.84
CA LEU A 59 3.34 -4.91 -29.90
C LEU A 59 4.46 -5.44 -30.83
N LYS A 60 4.27 -6.60 -31.47
CA LYS A 60 5.34 -7.26 -32.25
C LYS A 60 6.65 -7.26 -31.45
N ALA A 61 6.61 -7.80 -30.24
CA ALA A 61 7.56 -7.55 -29.17
C ALA A 61 9.01 -7.72 -29.61
N THR A 62 9.77 -6.65 -29.47
CA THR A 62 11.23 -6.68 -29.56
C THR A 62 11.81 -7.51 -28.39
N PRO A 63 13.08 -7.97 -28.47
CA PRO A 63 13.69 -8.68 -27.34
C PRO A 63 13.56 -7.92 -26.00
N ALA A 64 13.72 -6.59 -26.01
CA ALA A 64 13.59 -5.75 -24.81
C ALA A 64 12.15 -5.76 -24.24
N VAL A 65 11.14 -5.59 -25.10
CA VAL A 65 9.72 -5.64 -24.68
C VAL A 65 9.38 -7.04 -24.15
N ARG A 66 9.85 -8.09 -24.84
CA ARG A 66 9.62 -9.47 -24.38
C ARG A 66 10.23 -9.73 -23.01
N GLN A 67 11.43 -9.23 -22.75
CA GLN A 67 12.06 -9.34 -21.43
C GLN A 67 11.23 -8.64 -20.34
N VAL A 68 10.66 -7.46 -20.62
CA VAL A 68 9.78 -6.76 -19.66
C VAL A 68 8.52 -7.60 -19.37
N LEU A 69 7.88 -8.13 -20.40
CA LEU A 69 6.67 -8.97 -20.21
C LEU A 69 6.98 -10.25 -19.41
N GLN A 70 8.11 -10.89 -19.67
CA GLN A 70 8.57 -12.06 -18.91
C GLN A 70 8.84 -11.70 -17.44
N ASN A 71 9.45 -10.54 -17.17
CA ASN A 71 9.67 -10.07 -15.79
C ASN A 71 8.35 -9.83 -15.06
N LEU A 72 7.35 -9.24 -15.71
CA LEU A 72 6.03 -9.04 -15.12
C LEU A 72 5.34 -10.37 -14.82
N GLN A 73 5.42 -11.33 -15.74
CA GLN A 73 4.87 -12.67 -15.53
C GLN A 73 5.58 -13.37 -14.37
N TYR A 74 6.90 -13.35 -14.34
CA TYR A 74 7.69 -13.94 -13.27
C TYR A 74 7.31 -13.33 -11.89
N LEU A 75 7.12 -12.02 -11.81
CA LEU A 75 6.69 -11.37 -10.57
C LEU A 75 5.32 -11.88 -10.11
N ALA A 76 4.34 -12.01 -11.02
CA ALA A 76 3.03 -12.53 -10.66
C ALA A 76 3.08 -13.96 -10.15
N GLU A 77 3.90 -14.81 -10.74
CA GLU A 77 4.09 -16.21 -10.34
C GLU A 77 4.70 -16.39 -8.94
N GLN A 78 5.39 -15.36 -8.42
CA GLN A 78 5.99 -15.42 -7.08
C GLN A 78 4.95 -15.24 -5.95
N PHE A 79 3.73 -14.80 -6.25
CA PHE A 79 2.71 -14.51 -5.25
C PHE A 79 1.50 -15.42 -5.42
N THR A 80 1.21 -16.20 -4.39
CA THR A 80 -0.01 -17.04 -4.35
C THR A 80 -1.13 -16.32 -3.60
N GLY A 81 -2.37 -16.47 -4.06
CA GLY A 81 -3.53 -15.88 -3.39
C GLY A 81 -3.72 -14.38 -3.60
N VAL A 82 -2.99 -13.78 -4.54
CA VAL A 82 -3.11 -12.38 -4.94
C VAL A 82 -3.66 -12.31 -6.37
N ASN A 83 -4.66 -11.48 -6.59
CA ASN A 83 -5.16 -11.22 -7.94
C ASN A 83 -4.34 -10.11 -8.59
N PHE A 84 -3.69 -10.43 -9.69
CA PHE A 84 -2.94 -9.45 -10.47
C PHE A 84 -3.78 -8.87 -11.61
N THR A 85 -3.62 -7.57 -11.80
CA THR A 85 -4.10 -6.85 -12.98
C THR A 85 -2.94 -6.06 -13.55
N PHE A 86 -2.73 -6.16 -14.85
CA PHE A 86 -1.69 -5.44 -15.58
C PHE A 86 -2.32 -4.30 -16.35
N ASP A 87 -1.71 -3.14 -16.32
CA ASP A 87 -2.04 -1.98 -17.14
C ASP A 87 -0.77 -1.48 -17.82
N LEU A 88 -0.61 -1.80 -19.09
CA LEU A 88 0.61 -1.46 -19.84
C LEU A 88 0.63 0.01 -20.29
N ALA A 89 -0.48 0.73 -20.13
CA ALA A 89 -0.58 2.16 -20.38
C ALA A 89 -0.39 3.02 -19.12
N ASP A 90 -0.23 2.42 -17.92
CA ASP A 90 -0.05 3.18 -16.69
C ASP A 90 1.34 3.82 -16.61
N LEU A 91 1.40 5.09 -16.97
CA LEU A 91 2.62 5.92 -16.92
C LEU A 91 2.67 6.88 -15.75
N ARG A 92 1.78 6.73 -14.74
CA ARG A 92 1.78 7.60 -13.55
C ARG A 92 3.12 7.50 -12.82
N GLY A 93 3.79 8.64 -12.66
CA GLY A 93 5.12 8.70 -12.04
C GLY A 93 6.26 8.14 -12.89
N TYR A 94 6.10 8.04 -14.21
CA TYR A 94 7.14 7.50 -15.11
C TYR A 94 8.47 8.25 -15.02
N ALA A 95 8.45 9.54 -14.66
CA ALA A 95 9.66 10.32 -14.45
C ALA A 95 10.46 9.93 -13.19
N TYR A 96 9.79 9.22 -12.26
CA TYR A 96 10.41 8.74 -11.02
C TYR A 96 10.78 7.25 -11.10
N TYR A 97 9.91 6.44 -11.71
CA TYR A 97 10.12 4.99 -11.79
C TYR A 97 10.88 4.63 -13.06
N SER A 98 11.95 3.86 -12.90
CA SER A 98 12.76 3.35 -14.01
C SER A 98 12.43 1.91 -14.41
N GLY A 99 11.45 1.27 -13.74
CA GLY A 99 11.07 -0.11 -13.99
C GLY A 99 9.63 -0.41 -13.57
N THR A 100 9.39 -1.64 -13.17
CA THR A 100 8.07 -2.08 -12.72
C THR A 100 7.54 -1.20 -11.61
N ARG A 101 6.28 -0.82 -11.73
CA ARG A 101 5.49 -0.10 -10.74
C ARG A 101 4.33 -0.98 -10.30
N PHE A 102 3.91 -0.85 -9.05
CA PHE A 102 2.75 -1.58 -8.52
C PHE A 102 1.89 -0.70 -7.62
N ALA A 103 0.65 -1.10 -7.47
CA ALA A 103 -0.28 -0.59 -6.47
C ALA A 103 -1.09 -1.75 -5.90
N ALA A 104 -1.31 -1.76 -4.57
CA ALA A 104 -2.13 -2.76 -3.91
C ALA A 104 -3.45 -2.13 -3.46
N TYR A 105 -4.53 -2.81 -3.81
CA TYR A 105 -5.90 -2.40 -3.51
C TYR A 105 -6.59 -3.45 -2.65
N VAL A 106 -7.52 -3.00 -1.82
CA VAL A 106 -8.43 -3.87 -1.07
C VAL A 106 -9.87 -3.40 -1.29
N PRO A 107 -10.86 -4.31 -1.21
CA PRO A 107 -12.26 -3.97 -1.48
C PRO A 107 -12.83 -2.85 -0.60
N GLN A 108 -12.30 -2.67 0.61
CA GLN A 108 -12.79 -1.70 1.59
C GLN A 108 -12.19 -0.30 1.43
N ALA A 109 -11.20 -0.11 0.56
CA ALA A 109 -10.58 1.18 0.32
C ALA A 109 -10.94 1.74 -1.06
N SER A 110 -11.18 3.04 -1.13
CA SER A 110 -11.47 3.74 -2.40
C SER A 110 -10.22 4.02 -3.24
N ASP A 111 -9.05 3.89 -2.65
CA ASP A 111 -7.76 4.12 -3.30
C ASP A 111 -6.74 3.02 -2.90
N ALA A 112 -5.59 3.00 -3.57
CA ALA A 112 -4.54 2.05 -3.27
C ALA A 112 -3.95 2.29 -1.87
N LEU A 113 -3.85 1.24 -1.06
CA LEU A 113 -3.20 1.29 0.25
C LEU A 113 -1.68 1.41 0.12
N VAL A 114 -1.11 0.79 -0.90
CA VAL A 114 0.32 0.75 -1.14
C VAL A 114 0.60 1.12 -2.58
N ARG A 115 1.61 1.94 -2.80
CA ARG A 115 2.17 2.23 -4.11
C ARG A 115 3.68 2.14 -4.07
N GLY A 116 4.27 1.51 -5.06
CA GLY A 116 5.70 1.36 -5.12
C GLY A 116 6.21 1.00 -6.51
N GLY A 117 7.51 0.76 -6.60
CA GLY A 117 8.15 0.35 -7.82
C GLY A 117 9.67 0.42 -7.74
N ARG A 118 10.29 0.20 -8.89
CA ARG A 118 11.73 0.31 -9.06
C ARG A 118 12.10 1.72 -9.53
N TYR A 119 13.12 2.30 -8.91
CA TYR A 119 13.65 3.63 -9.24
C TYR A 119 15.17 3.64 -9.08
N ASP A 120 15.89 3.59 -10.20
CA ASP A 120 17.35 3.43 -10.22
C ASP A 120 18.09 4.77 -10.21
N GLU A 121 17.46 5.84 -10.72
CA GLU A 121 18.12 7.11 -10.99
C GLU A 121 18.02 8.12 -9.85
N VAL A 122 17.13 7.91 -8.89
CA VAL A 122 16.93 8.84 -7.77
C VAL A 122 18.20 9.03 -6.93
N GLY A 123 19.01 7.98 -6.81
CA GLY A 123 20.29 8.03 -6.11
C GLY A 123 21.37 8.88 -6.82
N ALA A 124 21.22 9.15 -8.13
CA ALA A 124 22.19 9.93 -8.91
C ALA A 124 22.33 11.36 -8.38
N VAL A 125 21.22 11.95 -7.91
CA VAL A 125 21.20 13.30 -7.28
C VAL A 125 22.08 13.35 -6.02
N PHE A 126 22.28 12.20 -5.37
CA PHE A 126 23.14 12.03 -4.19
C PHE A 126 24.50 11.41 -4.52
N GLY A 127 24.94 11.47 -5.78
CA GLY A 127 26.27 11.08 -6.23
C GLY A 127 26.46 9.60 -6.56
N ARG A 128 25.43 8.75 -6.44
CA ARG A 128 25.51 7.34 -6.83
C ARG A 128 24.23 6.84 -7.48
N ASN A 129 24.37 6.34 -8.70
CA ASN A 129 23.30 5.61 -9.37
C ASN A 129 23.26 4.17 -8.84
N ARG A 130 22.14 3.78 -8.18
CA ARG A 130 21.95 2.43 -7.63
C ARG A 130 20.53 1.94 -7.94
N PRO A 131 20.40 0.69 -8.41
CA PRO A 131 19.09 0.07 -8.45
C PRO A 131 18.43 0.09 -7.08
N ALA A 132 17.21 0.60 -7.03
CA ALA A 132 16.43 0.69 -5.81
C ALA A 132 14.97 0.32 -6.08
N ALA A 133 14.33 -0.28 -5.09
CA ALA A 133 12.90 -0.51 -5.06
C ALA A 133 12.36 -0.13 -3.69
N GLY A 134 11.13 0.38 -3.67
CA GLY A 134 10.49 0.76 -2.43
C GLY A 134 9.01 1.00 -2.62
N PHE A 135 8.33 1.30 -1.52
CA PHE A 135 6.91 1.58 -1.53
C PHE A 135 6.53 2.60 -0.45
N SER A 136 5.39 3.22 -0.66
CA SER A 136 4.69 4.06 0.32
C SER A 136 3.42 3.35 0.77
N LEU A 137 3.13 3.44 2.07
CA LEU A 137 1.95 2.86 2.71
C LEU A 137 1.26 3.95 3.53
N ASP A 138 -0.05 4.10 3.37
CA ASP A 138 -0.86 4.93 4.25
C ASP A 138 -1.36 4.11 5.45
N ILE A 139 -0.73 4.35 6.61
CA ILE A 139 -1.04 3.61 7.85
C ILE A 139 -2.47 3.90 8.32
N LYS A 140 -3.00 5.12 8.12
CA LYS A 140 -4.38 5.45 8.54
C LYS A 140 -5.40 4.67 7.72
N GLN A 141 -5.19 4.61 6.40
CA GLN A 141 -6.03 3.80 5.53
C GLN A 141 -5.90 2.30 5.85
N LEU A 142 -4.69 1.82 6.14
CA LEU A 142 -4.50 0.44 6.55
C LEU A 142 -5.29 0.10 7.81
N VAL A 143 -5.20 0.94 8.85
CA VAL A 143 -5.95 0.75 10.10
C VAL A 143 -7.46 0.74 9.86
N ALA A 144 -7.97 1.55 8.92
CA ALA A 144 -9.39 1.60 8.61
C ALA A 144 -9.93 0.34 7.92
N VAL A 145 -9.08 -0.46 7.26
CA VAL A 145 -9.51 -1.65 6.49
C VAL A 145 -9.16 -2.97 7.16
N VAL A 146 -8.25 -2.99 8.15
CA VAL A 146 -7.96 -4.21 8.89
C VAL A 146 -9.08 -4.49 9.90
N PRO A 147 -9.43 -5.76 10.15
CA PRO A 147 -10.38 -6.09 11.21
C PRO A 147 -9.93 -5.52 12.55
N GLU A 148 -10.87 -4.93 13.28
CA GLU A 148 -10.60 -4.49 14.66
C GLU A 148 -10.08 -5.67 15.48
N ARG A 149 -8.91 -5.49 16.08
CA ARG A 149 -8.41 -6.46 17.04
C ARG A 149 -9.24 -6.33 18.31
N PRO A 150 -9.92 -7.41 18.77
CA PRO A 150 -10.64 -7.34 20.04
C PRO A 150 -9.66 -6.92 21.14
N LEU A 151 -9.90 -5.76 21.71
CA LEU A 151 -9.15 -5.30 22.87
C LEU A 151 -9.48 -6.22 24.04
N LYS A 152 -8.45 -6.68 24.76
CA LYS A 152 -8.67 -7.32 26.06
C LYS A 152 -9.38 -6.33 26.97
N ALA A 153 -10.42 -6.81 27.63
CA ALA A 153 -11.12 -6.01 28.63
C ALA A 153 -10.15 -5.54 29.71
N ALA A 154 -10.24 -4.26 30.07
CA ALA A 154 -9.32 -3.65 31.03
C ALA A 154 -9.62 -4.06 32.47
N ILE A 155 -8.64 -3.83 33.34
CA ILE A 155 -8.76 -3.96 34.78
C ILE A 155 -8.96 -2.56 35.35
N ARG A 156 -10.04 -2.34 36.10
CA ARG A 156 -10.27 -1.09 36.84
C ARG A 156 -9.43 -1.08 38.11
N ALA A 157 -8.68 -0.05 38.35
CA ALA A 157 -7.92 0.17 39.57
C ALA A 157 -8.43 1.43 40.29
N PRO A 158 -8.63 1.42 41.61
CA PRO A 158 -8.97 2.63 42.34
C PRO A 158 -7.79 3.61 42.39
N TRP A 159 -8.10 4.88 42.53
CA TRP A 159 -7.10 5.89 42.81
C TRP A 159 -6.75 5.85 44.30
N ALA A 160 -5.50 5.53 44.64
CA ALA A 160 -5.02 5.55 46.00
C ALA A 160 -3.51 5.81 46.04
N HIS A 161 -3.02 6.44 47.12
CA HIS A 161 -1.60 6.59 47.40
C HIS A 161 -1.10 5.34 48.16
N ASP A 162 -1.09 4.20 47.52
CA ASP A 162 -0.70 2.90 48.05
C ASP A 162 0.40 2.28 47.18
N ALA A 163 1.58 2.08 47.79
CA ALA A 163 2.75 1.56 47.11
C ALA A 163 2.52 0.13 46.59
N ALA A 164 1.78 -0.71 47.35
CA ALA A 164 1.48 -2.10 46.92
C ALA A 164 0.53 -2.11 45.73
N LEU A 165 -0.46 -1.20 45.70
CA LEU A 165 -1.35 -1.02 44.54
C LEU A 165 -0.54 -0.62 43.30
N HIS A 166 0.32 0.36 43.44
CA HIS A 166 1.14 0.86 42.33
C HIS A 166 2.09 -0.22 41.80
N ALA A 167 2.69 -1.03 42.67
CA ALA A 167 3.55 -2.15 42.29
C ALA A 167 2.77 -3.21 41.49
N LEU A 168 1.57 -3.57 41.96
CA LEU A 168 0.71 -4.52 41.24
C LEU A 168 0.25 -3.98 39.87
N ILE A 169 -0.13 -2.71 39.78
CA ILE A 169 -0.48 -2.06 38.53
C ILE A 169 0.70 -2.12 37.54
N ALA A 170 1.92 -1.82 38.00
CA ALA A 170 3.11 -1.89 37.16
C ALA A 170 3.39 -3.31 36.68
N GLN A 171 3.26 -4.31 37.54
CA GLN A 171 3.41 -5.71 37.18
C GLN A 171 2.40 -6.17 36.13
N LEU A 172 1.12 -5.84 36.31
CA LEU A 172 0.06 -6.18 35.38
C LEU A 172 0.30 -5.55 34.00
N ARG A 173 0.70 -4.27 33.95
CA ARG A 173 1.04 -3.58 32.71
C ARG A 173 2.25 -4.20 32.00
N GLN A 174 3.28 -4.60 32.74
CA GLN A 174 4.43 -5.35 32.18
C GLN A 174 4.01 -6.71 31.62
N ALA A 175 3.02 -7.35 32.23
CA ALA A 175 2.42 -8.58 31.70
C ALA A 175 1.49 -8.37 30.49
N GLY A 176 1.34 -7.13 29.97
CA GLY A 176 0.51 -6.81 28.80
C GLY A 176 -0.98 -6.62 29.12
N GLU A 177 -1.35 -6.43 30.39
CA GLU A 177 -2.71 -6.10 30.78
C GLU A 177 -2.96 -4.58 30.68
N THR A 178 -4.18 -4.21 30.28
CA THR A 178 -4.63 -2.82 30.34
C THR A 178 -5.19 -2.53 31.71
N VAL A 179 -4.59 -1.61 32.46
CA VAL A 179 -5.07 -1.19 33.78
C VAL A 179 -5.44 0.28 33.75
N VAL A 180 -6.71 0.59 34.05
CA VAL A 180 -7.27 1.95 34.06
C VAL A 180 -7.49 2.38 35.49
N CYS A 181 -6.82 3.46 35.89
CA CYS A 181 -7.00 4.04 37.20
C CYS A 181 -8.20 5.00 37.16
N THR A 182 -9.18 4.78 38.06
CA THR A 182 -10.38 5.62 38.17
C THR A 182 -10.07 6.79 39.08
N LEU A 183 -10.16 8.00 38.53
CA LEU A 183 -9.96 9.22 39.35
C LEU A 183 -11.14 9.44 40.32
N PRO A 184 -10.91 10.06 41.51
CA PRO A 184 -11.98 10.39 42.41
C PRO A 184 -13.11 11.17 41.73
N GLY A 185 -14.35 10.76 41.93
CA GLY A 185 -15.55 11.39 41.36
C GLY A 185 -15.82 11.05 39.88
N GLN A 186 -15.12 10.06 39.28
CA GLN A 186 -15.29 9.64 37.90
C GLN A 186 -15.68 8.15 37.75
N ASP A 187 -16.18 7.55 38.79
CA ASP A 187 -16.45 6.11 38.87
C ASP A 187 -17.42 5.57 37.76
N ASP A 188 -18.32 6.44 37.27
CA ASP A 188 -19.34 6.08 36.31
C ASP A 188 -18.93 6.23 34.82
N ARG A 189 -17.72 6.76 34.53
CA ARG A 189 -17.29 7.09 33.16
C ARG A 189 -16.28 6.12 32.53
N VAL A 190 -16.08 4.95 33.13
CA VAL A 190 -15.03 3.99 32.71
C VAL A 190 -15.52 3.00 31.65
N ASP A 191 -16.70 3.19 31.10
CA ASP A 191 -17.30 2.30 30.08
C ASP A 191 -16.52 2.24 28.77
N GLU A 192 -15.74 3.27 28.44
CA GLU A 192 -14.94 3.32 27.21
C GLU A 192 -13.91 2.18 27.12
N PHE A 193 -13.44 1.68 28.26
CA PHE A 193 -12.40 0.64 28.32
C PHE A 193 -12.93 -0.77 28.52
N ARG A 194 -14.25 -0.97 28.58
CA ARG A 194 -14.90 -2.27 28.79
C ARG A 194 -14.24 -3.07 29.91
N CYS A 195 -14.11 -2.48 31.09
CA CYS A 195 -13.53 -3.16 32.25
C CYS A 195 -14.42 -4.35 32.65
N ASN A 196 -13.82 -5.54 32.76
CA ASN A 196 -14.50 -6.73 33.28
C ASN A 196 -13.86 -7.26 34.56
N ARG A 197 -12.81 -6.61 35.03
CA ARG A 197 -12.06 -6.91 36.25
C ARG A 197 -11.77 -5.64 37.01
N LYS A 198 -11.54 -5.76 38.29
CA LYS A 198 -11.13 -4.65 39.18
C LYS A 198 -10.01 -5.09 40.12
N LEU A 199 -9.23 -4.10 40.59
CA LEU A 199 -8.34 -4.30 41.72
C LEU A 199 -9.11 -3.99 43.03
N ALA A 200 -9.12 -4.96 43.94
CA ALA A 200 -9.73 -4.81 45.26
C ALA A 200 -8.82 -5.41 46.32
N GLN A 201 -8.93 -4.91 47.53
CA GLN A 201 -8.23 -5.47 48.69
C GLN A 201 -9.04 -6.67 49.24
N VAL A 202 -8.34 -7.79 49.43
CA VAL A 202 -8.83 -8.97 50.13
C VAL A 202 -7.77 -9.32 51.18
N ASP A 203 -8.18 -9.43 52.42
CA ASP A 203 -7.27 -9.73 53.55
C ASP A 203 -6.01 -8.83 53.56
N GLY A 204 -6.19 -7.56 53.20
CA GLY A 204 -5.11 -6.56 53.17
C GLY A 204 -4.19 -6.62 51.96
N GLN A 205 -4.45 -7.52 50.99
CA GLN A 205 -3.67 -7.64 49.75
C GLN A 205 -4.48 -7.20 48.53
N TRP A 206 -3.83 -6.50 47.59
CA TRP A 206 -4.45 -6.14 46.33
C TRP A 206 -4.52 -7.34 45.39
N THR A 207 -5.70 -7.63 44.88
CA THR A 207 -5.96 -8.76 43.99
C THR A 207 -6.84 -8.34 42.82
N VAL A 208 -6.74 -9.07 41.70
CA VAL A 208 -7.63 -8.92 40.55
C VAL A 208 -8.89 -9.72 40.79
N GLN A 209 -10.04 -9.06 40.73
CA GLN A 209 -11.36 -9.67 40.86
C GLN A 209 -12.19 -9.42 39.59
N ALA A 210 -13.17 -10.28 39.29
CA ALA A 210 -14.19 -10.01 38.29
C ALA A 210 -15.08 -8.84 38.73
N LEU A 211 -15.58 -8.06 37.78
CA LEU A 211 -16.59 -7.02 37.98
C LEU A 211 -17.99 -7.60 37.96
#